data_d06f3f8a8b006e2017cb0d49d8c48998
#
_entry.id   d06f3f8a8b006e2017cb0d49d8c48998
#
_cell.length_a   1.000
_cell.length_b   1.000
_cell.length_c   1.000
_cell.angle_alpha   90.00
_cell.angle_beta   90.00
_cell.angle_gamma   90.00
#
_symmetry.space_group_name_H-M   'P 1'
#
loop_
_entity.id
_entity.type
_entity.pdbx_description
1 polymer ?
#
loop_
_entity_poly.entity_id
_entity_poly.type
_entity_poly.pdbx_seq_one_letter_code
_entity_poly.pdbx_strand_id
1 'polypeptide(L)'
;MRIDSFYRVFSQGFVFNLIGDIVALLYLLFVLYTIAQYVIRIYGSTKLNKLNFKDGEIEIKDENSIFNRHLDEILYFFQATDYDVVVIEDLDRFDTPDIFLKLRELNFLLNNSAVVGRKIKFIYAVKDDMFKDSSRTKFFDYITTVIPVINPSNSKDKLKEELEKRGHKEEIKADDLEDIAFFIDDMRLLKNIANEYHQYHKRLFVNGTELSHSKLLAMIVYKNYYPDDFSALHNRRGKVYQCVCHETKQELTKFALQILNKRKEEMAKRRETKERNRHLKAGELRMIYVNGYVTHINGNLISIKINDNYYETSAIWKDEDLFNELIQKERIEYKYFNSYSIYTSHTNIRFSEIEKKIDPKTSYAQRLAAITTKDKDLAREEEELKKEEYRINSFSLKQLFMQFKMNECEAFQKIKLAPMMDLFIRRGYIDEDYYDYISYFYPNTISQNDRLLLIAMKLDKSPEYNAKIDKIQSFVAQLPTYAYLSDSVLNINLLDYLGKHTNIERERFLLFMARLEQPVAKMDFLAQYYKEGKQNYNVFLST
;
A
#
# COMPACT_ATOMS: atom_id res chain seq x y z
N MET A 1 15.15 -4.82 -113.05
CA MET A 1 15.67 -5.18 -111.75
C MET A 1 16.27 -4.00 -111.00
N ARG A 2 15.72 -2.78 -111.14
CA ARG A 2 16.19 -1.58 -110.39
C ARG A 2 15.05 -0.71 -109.79
N ILE A 3 13.82 -1.07 -110.01
CA ILE A 3 12.69 -0.31 -109.45
C ILE A 3 12.23 -0.85 -108.12
N ASP A 4 12.29 -2.15 -107.91
CA ASP A 4 11.89 -2.79 -106.64
C ASP A 4 12.86 -2.52 -105.43
N SER A 5 14.14 -2.26 -105.70
CA SER A 5 15.08 -1.88 -104.65
C SER A 5 14.90 -0.45 -104.14
N PHE A 6 14.49 0.42 -105.01
CA PHE A 6 14.20 1.84 -104.68
C PHE A 6 12.94 1.97 -103.80
N TYR A 7 11.90 1.22 -104.17
CA TYR A 7 10.67 1.18 -103.35
C TYR A 7 10.91 0.56 -101.97
N ARG A 8 11.74 -0.42 -101.87
CA ARG A 8 12.08 -1.02 -100.52
C ARG A 8 12.86 -0.07 -99.62
N VAL A 9 13.82 0.67 -100.16
CA VAL A 9 14.57 1.67 -99.39
C VAL A 9 13.70 2.84 -98.99
N PHE A 10 12.81 3.29 -99.90
CA PHE A 10 11.88 4.41 -99.64
C PHE A 10 10.79 4.00 -98.59
N SER A 11 10.28 2.78 -98.68
CA SER A 11 9.29 2.29 -97.71
C SER A 11 9.89 2.01 -96.34
N GLN A 12 11.14 1.54 -96.28
CA GLN A 12 11.82 1.35 -94.99
C GLN A 12 12.17 2.67 -94.30
N GLY A 13 12.57 3.69 -95.08
CA GLY A 13 12.82 5.02 -94.49
C GLY A 13 11.54 5.69 -93.98
N PHE A 14 10.43 5.54 -94.73
CA PHE A 14 9.15 6.08 -94.32
C PHE A 14 8.62 5.36 -93.04
N VAL A 15 8.71 4.06 -92.98
CA VAL A 15 8.32 3.27 -91.76
C VAL A 15 9.21 3.59 -90.58
N PHE A 16 10.52 3.78 -90.80
CA PHE A 16 11.42 4.20 -89.73
C PHE A 16 11.13 5.62 -89.19
N ASN A 17 10.82 6.54 -90.08
CA ASN A 17 10.42 7.88 -89.65
C ASN A 17 9.04 7.86 -89.00
N LEU A 18 8.08 7.08 -89.48
CA LEU A 18 6.78 6.94 -88.81
C LEU A 18 6.89 6.31 -87.38
N ILE A 19 7.74 5.31 -87.22
CA ILE A 19 7.98 4.73 -85.89
C ILE A 19 8.69 5.74 -84.97
N GLY A 20 9.68 6.49 -85.50
CA GLY A 20 10.32 7.59 -84.79
C GLY A 20 9.36 8.68 -84.32
N ASP A 21 8.46 9.08 -85.17
CA ASP A 21 7.42 10.08 -84.90
C ASP A 21 6.42 9.57 -83.87
N ILE A 22 6.00 8.29 -83.95
CA ILE A 22 5.13 7.67 -82.92
C ILE A 22 5.84 7.58 -81.53
N VAL A 23 7.10 7.20 -81.51
CA VAL A 23 7.90 7.15 -80.28
C VAL A 23 8.09 8.55 -79.64
N ALA A 24 8.35 9.56 -80.51
CA ALA A 24 8.45 10.96 -80.06
C ALA A 24 7.12 11.46 -79.51
N LEU A 25 5.99 11.12 -80.18
CA LEU A 25 4.65 11.50 -79.68
C LEU A 25 4.34 10.82 -78.31
N LEU A 26 4.63 9.55 -78.18
CA LEU A 26 4.44 8.84 -76.95
C LEU A 26 5.32 9.41 -75.81
N TYR A 27 6.57 9.77 -76.09
CA TYR A 27 7.46 10.43 -75.13
C TYR A 27 6.90 11.83 -74.78
N LEU A 28 6.39 12.59 -75.72
CA LEU A 28 5.81 13.90 -75.46
C LEU A 28 4.53 13.77 -74.59
N LEU A 29 3.70 12.76 -74.84
CA LEU A 29 2.53 12.45 -74.02
C LEU A 29 2.93 12.02 -72.63
N PHE A 30 4.02 11.22 -72.48
CA PHE A 30 4.53 10.84 -71.19
C PHE A 30 5.08 12.04 -70.41
N VAL A 31 5.80 12.95 -71.07
CA VAL A 31 6.29 14.19 -70.46
C VAL A 31 5.12 15.09 -70.04
N LEU A 32 4.14 15.26 -70.88
CA LEU A 32 2.90 16.01 -70.56
C LEU A 32 2.15 15.37 -69.37
N TYR A 33 2.07 14.05 -69.33
CA TYR A 33 1.46 13.33 -68.22
C TYR A 33 2.24 13.55 -66.91
N THR A 34 3.56 13.46 -66.92
CA THR A 34 4.39 13.72 -65.74
C THR A 34 4.32 15.17 -65.28
N ILE A 35 4.28 16.13 -66.21
CA ILE A 35 4.06 17.55 -65.91
C ILE A 35 2.68 17.77 -65.30
N ALA A 36 1.64 17.16 -65.86
CA ALA A 36 0.27 17.24 -65.35
C ALA A 36 0.19 16.65 -63.90
N GLN A 37 0.80 15.48 -63.67
CA GLN A 37 0.92 14.88 -62.34
C GLN A 37 1.65 15.81 -61.37
N TYR A 38 2.72 16.44 -61.81
CA TYR A 38 3.50 17.37 -61.00
C TYR A 38 2.72 18.67 -60.70
N VAL A 39 2.02 19.20 -61.69
CA VAL A 39 1.12 20.37 -61.52
C VAL A 39 -0.07 20.04 -60.62
N ILE A 40 -0.71 18.90 -60.78
CA ILE A 40 -1.78 18.44 -59.87
C ILE A 40 -1.27 18.28 -58.46
N ARG A 41 -0.05 17.76 -58.27
CA ARG A 41 0.59 17.61 -56.94
C ARG A 41 0.91 18.96 -56.30
N ILE A 42 1.39 19.93 -57.05
CA ILE A 42 1.68 21.30 -56.58
C ILE A 42 0.37 22.07 -56.33
N TYR A 43 -0.57 22.04 -57.25
CA TYR A 43 -1.84 22.73 -57.08
C TYR A 43 -2.74 22.08 -56.02
N GLY A 44 -2.68 20.77 -55.84
CA GLY A 44 -3.38 20.06 -54.76
C GLY A 44 -2.88 20.48 -53.40
N SER A 45 -1.57 20.71 -53.25
CA SER A 45 -0.97 21.14 -51.95
C SER A 45 -1.15 22.64 -51.67
N THR A 46 -1.28 23.49 -52.69
CA THR A 46 -1.43 24.94 -52.50
C THR A 46 -2.87 25.43 -52.34
N LYS A 47 -3.88 24.67 -52.79
CA LYS A 47 -5.29 25.07 -52.60
C LYS A 47 -5.82 24.92 -51.19
N LEU A 48 -5.16 24.15 -50.34
CA LEU A 48 -5.59 23.90 -48.95
C LEU A 48 -5.14 24.98 -47.96
N ASN A 49 -4.15 25.82 -48.33
CA ASN A 49 -3.65 26.86 -47.41
C ASN A 49 -4.53 28.12 -47.40
N LYS A 50 -5.54 28.24 -48.27
CA LYS A 50 -6.47 29.38 -48.29
C LYS A 50 -7.89 28.89 -48.45
N LEU A 51 -8.57 28.65 -47.35
CA LEU A 51 -10.02 28.47 -47.32
C LEU A 51 -10.65 29.85 -47.12
N ASN A 52 -11.29 30.37 -48.17
CA ASN A 52 -12.09 31.60 -48.11
C ASN A 52 -13.42 31.30 -47.42
N PHE A 53 -13.58 31.78 -46.19
CA PHE A 53 -14.84 31.76 -45.47
C PHE A 53 -15.56 33.13 -45.63
N LYS A 54 -16.89 33.13 -45.54
CA LYS A 54 -17.72 34.32 -45.68
C LYS A 54 -17.38 35.52 -44.79
N ASP A 55 -16.57 35.28 -43.70
CA ASP A 55 -16.25 36.29 -42.69
C ASP A 55 -14.77 36.32 -42.25
N GLY A 56 -13.81 35.83 -43.04
CA GLY A 56 -12.37 35.96 -42.73
C GLY A 56 -11.46 34.93 -43.38
N GLU A 57 -10.21 35.36 -43.71
CA GLU A 57 -9.13 34.46 -44.12
C GLU A 57 -8.41 33.92 -42.90
N ILE A 58 -8.40 32.59 -42.74
CA ILE A 58 -7.54 31.92 -41.72
C ILE A 58 -6.34 31.32 -42.43
N GLU A 59 -5.16 31.87 -42.17
CA GLU A 59 -3.89 31.36 -42.65
C GLU A 59 -3.39 30.28 -41.67
N ILE A 60 -3.42 29.00 -42.08
CA ILE A 60 -2.91 27.89 -41.26
C ILE A 60 -1.40 27.84 -41.44
N LYS A 61 -0.66 28.38 -40.47
CA LYS A 61 0.81 28.55 -40.51
C LYS A 61 1.67 27.29 -40.34
N ASP A 62 1.08 26.14 -40.03
CA ASP A 62 1.84 24.93 -39.66
C ASP A 62 1.70 23.86 -40.76
N GLU A 63 2.55 23.92 -41.77
CA GLU A 63 2.56 22.97 -42.92
C GLU A 63 2.82 21.51 -42.52
N ASN A 64 3.34 21.25 -41.30
CA ASN A 64 3.71 19.93 -40.81
C ASN A 64 2.68 19.28 -39.88
N SER A 65 1.54 19.89 -39.64
CA SER A 65 0.50 19.30 -38.78
C SER A 65 -0.16 18.10 -39.49
N ILE A 66 -0.28 16.98 -38.78
CA ILE A 66 -1.00 15.78 -39.24
C ILE A 66 -2.44 16.15 -39.66
N PHE A 67 -3.08 17.04 -38.92
CA PHE A 67 -4.43 17.51 -39.22
C PHE A 67 -4.53 18.24 -40.59
N ASN A 68 -3.53 19.08 -40.92
CA ASN A 68 -3.50 19.77 -42.19
C ASN A 68 -3.28 18.82 -43.37
N ARG A 69 -2.49 17.78 -43.15
CA ARG A 69 -2.18 16.77 -44.16
C ARG A 69 -3.38 15.89 -44.50
N HIS A 70 -4.26 15.65 -43.55
CA HIS A 70 -5.44 14.78 -43.69
C HIS A 70 -6.77 15.54 -43.58
N LEU A 71 -6.75 16.86 -43.71
CA LEU A 71 -7.96 17.68 -43.59
C LEU A 71 -9.03 17.34 -44.64
N ASP A 72 -8.63 17.06 -45.89
CA ASP A 72 -9.55 16.67 -46.94
C ASP A 72 -10.20 15.32 -46.64
N GLU A 73 -9.46 14.39 -46.09
CA GLU A 73 -9.96 13.07 -45.70
C GLU A 73 -10.97 13.18 -44.53
N ILE A 74 -10.66 14.06 -43.57
CA ILE A 74 -11.56 14.34 -42.45
C ILE A 74 -12.85 15.02 -42.95
N LEU A 75 -12.76 16.02 -43.83
CA LEU A 75 -13.91 16.67 -44.42
C LEU A 75 -14.77 15.69 -45.22
N TYR A 76 -14.13 14.84 -46.05
CA TYR A 76 -14.82 13.78 -46.79
C TYR A 76 -15.51 12.78 -45.87
N PHE A 77 -14.86 12.38 -44.74
CA PHE A 77 -15.48 11.50 -43.76
C PHE A 77 -16.79 12.07 -43.23
N PHE A 78 -16.78 13.35 -42.81
CA PHE A 78 -17.99 13.99 -42.30
C PHE A 78 -19.01 14.31 -43.37
N GLN A 79 -18.61 14.47 -44.65
CA GLN A 79 -19.52 14.58 -45.77
C GLN A 79 -20.23 13.25 -46.07
N ALA A 80 -19.48 12.13 -45.99
CA ALA A 80 -19.96 10.79 -46.32
C ALA A 80 -20.73 10.10 -45.17
N THR A 81 -20.70 10.66 -43.96
CA THR A 81 -21.35 10.10 -42.78
C THR A 81 -22.31 11.09 -42.13
N ASP A 82 -23.25 10.59 -41.34
CA ASP A 82 -24.26 11.39 -40.61
C ASP A 82 -23.88 11.65 -39.15
N TYR A 83 -22.60 11.52 -38.77
CA TYR A 83 -22.17 11.76 -37.40
C TYR A 83 -22.20 13.24 -37.04
N ASP A 84 -22.94 13.58 -35.97
CA ASP A 84 -23.07 14.94 -35.44
C ASP A 84 -22.20 15.19 -34.19
N VAL A 85 -21.67 14.14 -33.57
CA VAL A 85 -20.92 14.22 -32.32
C VAL A 85 -19.60 13.49 -32.45
N VAL A 86 -18.53 14.17 -32.05
CA VAL A 86 -17.19 13.61 -31.91
C VAL A 86 -16.84 13.58 -30.44
N VAL A 87 -16.57 12.40 -29.90
CA VAL A 87 -16.12 12.23 -28.51
C VAL A 87 -14.63 11.88 -28.50
N ILE A 88 -13.84 12.66 -27.79
CA ILE A 88 -12.39 12.49 -27.67
C ILE A 88 -12.05 12.25 -26.20
N GLU A 89 -11.47 11.10 -25.92
CA GLU A 89 -11.05 10.67 -24.59
C GLU A 89 -9.53 10.56 -24.51
N ASP A 90 -9.00 10.44 -23.29
CA ASP A 90 -7.57 10.19 -23.00
C ASP A 90 -6.60 11.26 -23.53
N LEU A 91 -7.03 12.49 -23.72
CA LEU A 91 -6.16 13.59 -24.14
C LEU A 91 -5.14 13.98 -23.06
N ASP A 92 -5.38 13.61 -21.82
CA ASP A 92 -4.46 13.77 -20.69
C ASP A 92 -3.15 12.97 -20.82
N ARG A 93 -3.08 12.04 -21.78
CA ARG A 93 -1.82 11.34 -22.14
C ARG A 93 -0.85 12.23 -22.92
N PHE A 94 -1.32 13.34 -23.44
CA PHE A 94 -0.50 14.33 -24.13
C PHE A 94 -0.21 15.49 -23.16
N ASP A 95 1.02 15.62 -22.70
CA ASP A 95 1.43 16.64 -21.71
C ASP A 95 1.36 18.09 -22.25
N THR A 96 0.85 18.31 -23.47
CA THR A 96 0.81 19.62 -24.10
C THR A 96 -0.62 20.09 -24.38
N PRO A 97 -1.02 21.29 -23.92
CA PRO A 97 -2.34 21.86 -24.22
C PRO A 97 -2.53 22.27 -25.69
N ASP A 98 -1.47 22.26 -26.51
CA ASP A 98 -1.51 22.67 -27.92
C ASP A 98 -2.45 21.80 -28.77
N ILE A 99 -2.68 20.55 -28.38
CA ILE A 99 -3.62 19.68 -29.07
C ILE A 99 -5.05 20.24 -29.06
N PHE A 100 -5.46 20.91 -27.96
CA PHE A 100 -6.80 21.50 -27.87
C PHE A 100 -6.97 22.69 -28.83
N LEU A 101 -5.91 23.45 -29.07
CA LEU A 101 -5.94 24.53 -30.05
C LEU A 101 -6.20 23.97 -31.46
N LYS A 102 -5.46 22.92 -31.83
CA LYS A 102 -5.62 22.26 -33.13
C LYS A 102 -6.99 21.59 -33.31
N LEU A 103 -7.49 20.95 -32.25
CA LEU A 103 -8.83 20.36 -32.26
C LEU A 103 -9.93 21.43 -32.34
N ARG A 104 -9.73 22.60 -31.72
CA ARG A 104 -10.63 23.74 -31.85
C ARG A 104 -10.64 24.31 -33.27
N GLU A 105 -9.46 24.44 -33.92
CA GLU A 105 -9.33 24.84 -35.31
C GLU A 105 -10.07 23.84 -36.22
N LEU A 106 -9.89 22.54 -36.01
CA LEU A 106 -10.59 21.50 -36.76
C LEU A 106 -12.12 21.61 -36.58
N ASN A 107 -12.59 21.79 -35.35
CA ASN A 107 -14.01 21.98 -35.06
C ASN A 107 -14.57 23.20 -35.79
N PHE A 108 -13.84 24.32 -35.77
CA PHE A 108 -14.23 25.54 -36.50
C PHE A 108 -14.30 25.30 -38.00
N LEU A 109 -13.30 24.64 -38.58
CA LEU A 109 -13.26 24.32 -40.01
C LEU A 109 -14.42 23.42 -40.45
N LEU A 110 -14.70 22.36 -39.70
CA LEU A 110 -15.82 21.44 -39.99
C LEU A 110 -17.18 22.15 -39.92
N ASN A 111 -17.38 22.97 -38.88
CA ASN A 111 -18.66 23.66 -38.67
C ASN A 111 -18.91 24.83 -39.64
N ASN A 112 -17.86 25.36 -40.28
CA ASN A 112 -17.97 26.41 -41.28
C ASN A 112 -17.81 25.90 -42.72
N SER A 113 -17.58 24.61 -42.91
CA SER A 113 -17.48 23.99 -44.23
C SER A 113 -18.85 23.86 -44.88
N ALA A 114 -19.00 24.46 -46.05
CA ALA A 114 -20.22 24.32 -46.87
C ALA A 114 -20.46 22.87 -47.33
N VAL A 115 -19.40 22.04 -47.36
CA VAL A 115 -19.45 20.65 -47.80
C VAL A 115 -20.08 19.75 -46.72
N VAL A 116 -19.83 20.02 -45.44
CA VAL A 116 -20.40 19.26 -44.33
C VAL A 116 -21.86 19.67 -44.05
N GLY A 117 -22.20 20.97 -44.16
CA GLY A 117 -23.56 21.50 -44.15
C GLY A 117 -24.37 21.30 -42.86
N ARG A 118 -23.76 20.81 -41.79
CA ARG A 118 -24.38 20.56 -40.47
C ARG A 118 -23.46 20.93 -39.32
N LYS A 119 -24.02 21.03 -38.12
CA LYS A 119 -23.26 21.34 -36.89
C LYS A 119 -22.71 20.08 -36.25
N ILE A 120 -21.39 20.01 -36.10
CA ILE A 120 -20.68 18.92 -35.42
C ILE A 120 -20.28 19.40 -34.04
N LYS A 121 -20.63 18.62 -33.01
CA LYS A 121 -20.31 18.89 -31.59
C LYS A 121 -19.12 18.06 -31.18
N PHE A 122 -18.12 18.71 -30.60
CA PHE A 122 -16.95 18.04 -30.04
C PHE A 122 -17.10 17.96 -28.54
N ILE A 123 -16.97 16.76 -27.98
CA ILE A 123 -17.00 16.46 -26.53
C ILE A 123 -15.62 15.97 -26.14
N TYR A 124 -15.00 16.63 -25.20
CA TYR A 124 -13.69 16.28 -24.65
C TYR A 124 -13.82 15.76 -23.24
N ALA A 125 -13.42 14.52 -22.99
CA ALA A 125 -13.30 13.98 -21.64
C ALA A 125 -11.85 14.18 -21.15
N VAL A 126 -11.65 15.13 -20.25
CA VAL A 126 -10.32 15.53 -19.75
C VAL A 126 -10.30 15.63 -18.24
N LYS A 127 -9.12 15.43 -17.64
CA LYS A 127 -8.89 15.66 -16.20
C LYS A 127 -8.68 17.14 -15.92
N ASP A 128 -9.16 17.60 -14.76
CA ASP A 128 -9.02 19.00 -14.33
C ASP A 128 -7.57 19.44 -14.14
N ASP A 129 -6.68 18.54 -13.74
CA ASP A 129 -5.25 18.80 -13.47
C ASP A 129 -4.42 19.07 -14.73
N MET A 130 -4.96 18.76 -15.91
CA MET A 130 -4.33 19.03 -17.18
C MET A 130 -4.14 20.53 -17.45
N PHE A 131 -4.99 21.38 -16.88
CA PHE A 131 -4.95 22.83 -17.04
C PHE A 131 -4.51 23.49 -15.73
N LYS A 132 -3.27 23.98 -15.70
CA LYS A 132 -2.68 24.62 -14.52
C LYS A 132 -3.18 26.05 -14.26
N ASP A 133 -3.84 26.66 -15.23
CA ASP A 133 -4.34 28.04 -15.19
C ASP A 133 -5.76 28.15 -15.73
N SER A 134 -6.27 29.38 -15.87
CA SER A 134 -7.57 29.67 -16.47
C SER A 134 -7.64 29.45 -17.99
N SER A 135 -6.61 28.89 -18.61
CA SER A 135 -6.54 28.70 -20.08
C SER A 135 -7.64 27.77 -20.63
N ARG A 136 -8.19 26.88 -19.81
CA ARG A 136 -9.29 25.99 -20.21
C ARG A 136 -10.49 26.72 -20.83
N THR A 137 -10.82 27.92 -20.36
CA THR A 137 -11.92 28.73 -20.92
C THR A 137 -11.63 29.28 -22.31
N LYS A 138 -10.36 29.27 -22.75
CA LYS A 138 -9.96 29.65 -24.11
C LYS A 138 -10.20 28.55 -25.15
N PHE A 139 -10.26 27.29 -24.70
CA PHE A 139 -10.38 26.12 -25.56
C PHE A 139 -11.81 25.59 -25.66
N PHE A 140 -12.62 25.72 -24.61
CA PHE A 140 -13.93 25.11 -24.52
C PHE A 140 -15.03 26.18 -24.43
N ASP A 141 -16.06 26.05 -25.28
CA ASP A 141 -17.25 26.92 -25.26
C ASP A 141 -18.17 26.60 -24.06
N TYR A 142 -18.15 25.35 -23.60
CA TYR A 142 -18.93 24.86 -22.46
C TYR A 142 -18.12 23.85 -21.67
N ILE A 143 -18.09 24.01 -20.34
CA ILE A 143 -17.41 23.11 -19.41
C ILE A 143 -18.42 22.60 -18.41
N THR A 144 -18.52 21.28 -18.26
CA THR A 144 -19.32 20.63 -17.24
C THR A 144 -18.45 19.68 -16.41
N THR A 145 -18.65 19.71 -15.10
CA THR A 145 -17.92 18.80 -14.20
C THR A 145 -18.69 17.50 -14.08
N VAL A 146 -18.02 16.39 -14.33
CA VAL A 146 -18.54 15.06 -14.04
C VAL A 146 -18.09 14.68 -12.65
N ILE A 147 -19.05 14.50 -11.74
CA ILE A 147 -18.77 14.08 -10.37
C ILE A 147 -18.24 12.64 -10.41
N PRO A 148 -17.08 12.35 -9.82
CA PRO A 148 -16.55 11.00 -9.75
C PRO A 148 -17.55 10.04 -9.12
N VAL A 149 -17.79 8.90 -9.75
CA VAL A 149 -18.70 7.85 -9.23
C VAL A 149 -18.16 7.26 -7.93
N ILE A 150 -16.83 7.31 -7.76
CA ILE A 150 -16.12 6.81 -6.59
C ILE A 150 -15.29 7.90 -5.95
N ASN A 151 -15.27 7.90 -4.63
CA ASN A 151 -14.41 8.72 -3.78
C ASN A 151 -14.11 7.96 -2.49
N PRO A 152 -13.16 8.40 -1.65
CA PRO A 152 -12.82 7.70 -0.40
C PRO A 152 -14.01 7.44 0.54
N SER A 153 -15.07 8.28 0.47
CA SER A 153 -16.24 8.14 1.36
C SER A 153 -17.20 7.03 0.91
N ASN A 154 -17.26 6.70 -0.39
CA ASN A 154 -18.17 5.68 -0.92
C ASN A 154 -17.45 4.45 -1.50
N SER A 155 -16.13 4.45 -1.51
CA SER A 155 -15.31 3.36 -2.06
C SER A 155 -15.60 2.02 -1.38
N LYS A 156 -15.80 2.02 -0.06
CA LYS A 156 -16.20 0.85 0.72
C LYS A 156 -17.49 0.22 0.21
N ASP A 157 -18.55 1.04 0.06
CA ASP A 157 -19.86 0.55 -0.37
C ASP A 157 -19.81 0.04 -1.81
N LYS A 158 -19.06 0.75 -2.68
CA LYS A 158 -18.87 0.34 -4.07
C LYS A 158 -18.07 -0.95 -4.20
N LEU A 159 -17.02 -1.12 -3.39
CA LEU A 159 -16.24 -2.36 -3.36
C LEU A 159 -17.07 -3.52 -2.83
N LYS A 160 -17.83 -3.30 -1.77
CA LYS A 160 -18.77 -4.28 -1.21
C LYS A 160 -19.79 -4.73 -2.25
N GLU A 161 -20.43 -3.78 -2.95
CA GLU A 161 -21.40 -4.06 -4.01
C GLU A 161 -20.79 -4.95 -5.13
N GLU A 162 -19.57 -4.61 -5.57
CA GLU A 162 -18.88 -5.38 -6.62
C GLU A 162 -18.44 -6.78 -6.16
N LEU A 163 -18.04 -6.94 -4.90
CA LEU A 163 -17.72 -8.24 -4.32
C LEU A 163 -18.97 -9.11 -4.16
N GLU A 164 -20.08 -8.54 -3.68
CA GLU A 164 -21.37 -9.24 -3.54
C GLU A 164 -21.93 -9.71 -4.88
N LYS A 165 -21.84 -8.92 -5.95
CA LYS A 165 -22.20 -9.32 -7.33
C LYS A 165 -21.45 -10.56 -7.81
N ARG A 166 -20.25 -10.81 -7.25
CA ARG A 166 -19.41 -11.99 -7.56
C ARG A 166 -19.56 -13.15 -6.58
N GLY A 167 -20.50 -13.04 -5.64
CA GLY A 167 -20.82 -14.09 -4.69
C GLY A 167 -20.02 -14.05 -3.38
N HIS A 168 -19.24 -12.97 -3.12
CA HIS A 168 -18.44 -12.80 -1.90
C HIS A 168 -19.18 -11.92 -0.89
N LYS A 169 -20.17 -12.48 -0.22
CA LYS A 169 -20.97 -11.77 0.76
C LYS A 169 -20.42 -12.01 2.17
N GLU A 170 -20.10 -10.94 2.88
CA GLU A 170 -19.68 -10.97 4.30
C GLU A 170 -18.40 -11.78 4.62
N GLU A 171 -17.58 -12.10 3.62
CA GLU A 171 -16.29 -12.80 3.82
C GLU A 171 -15.22 -11.91 4.45
N ILE A 172 -15.34 -10.59 4.30
CA ILE A 172 -14.40 -9.58 4.78
C ILE A 172 -15.07 -8.72 5.84
N LYS A 173 -14.40 -8.52 6.96
CA LYS A 173 -14.91 -7.66 8.05
C LYS A 173 -15.11 -6.23 7.56
N ALA A 174 -16.17 -5.57 8.04
CA ALA A 174 -16.53 -4.22 7.61
C ALA A 174 -15.43 -3.18 7.84
N ASP A 175 -14.71 -3.29 8.96
CA ASP A 175 -13.60 -2.39 9.30
C ASP A 175 -12.39 -2.62 8.39
N ASP A 176 -12.07 -3.90 8.10
CA ASP A 176 -10.98 -4.24 7.17
C ASP A 176 -11.29 -3.75 5.75
N LEU A 177 -12.54 -3.90 5.32
CA LEU A 177 -12.99 -3.44 4.01
C LEU A 177 -12.89 -1.91 3.89
N GLU A 178 -13.20 -1.18 4.97
CA GLU A 178 -13.08 0.28 5.04
C GLU A 178 -11.63 0.73 4.90
N ASP A 179 -10.75 0.18 5.71
CA ASP A 179 -9.32 0.49 5.68
C ASP A 179 -8.71 0.22 4.29
N ILE A 180 -9.07 -0.89 3.66
CA ILE A 180 -8.53 -1.29 2.36
C ILE A 180 -9.12 -0.46 1.21
N ALA A 181 -10.43 -0.22 1.24
CA ALA A 181 -11.13 0.53 0.19
C ALA A 181 -10.82 2.03 0.21
N PHE A 182 -10.36 2.58 1.34
CA PHE A 182 -10.08 4.01 1.51
C PHE A 182 -9.16 4.60 0.43
N PHE A 183 -8.24 3.79 -0.08
CA PHE A 183 -7.28 4.22 -1.10
C PHE A 183 -7.78 4.05 -2.54
N ILE A 184 -8.96 3.44 -2.74
CA ILE A 184 -9.47 3.16 -4.09
C ILE A 184 -10.31 4.35 -4.55
N ASP A 185 -9.81 5.08 -5.52
CA ASP A 185 -10.40 6.31 -6.08
C ASP A 185 -10.79 6.18 -7.56
N ASP A 186 -10.50 5.04 -8.21
CA ASP A 186 -10.85 4.74 -9.59
C ASP A 186 -11.80 3.54 -9.67
N MET A 187 -12.96 3.74 -10.33
CA MET A 187 -13.99 2.69 -10.48
C MET A 187 -13.57 1.54 -11.40
N ARG A 188 -12.71 1.80 -12.40
CA ARG A 188 -12.17 0.73 -13.27
C ARG A 188 -11.22 -0.13 -12.48
N LEU A 189 -10.35 0.51 -11.69
CA LEU A 189 -9.43 -0.19 -10.79
C LEU A 189 -10.17 -1.02 -9.74
N LEU A 190 -11.22 -0.45 -9.13
CA LEU A 190 -12.07 -1.15 -8.17
C LEU A 190 -12.68 -2.43 -8.76
N LYS A 191 -13.24 -2.33 -9.98
CA LYS A 191 -13.81 -3.49 -10.68
C LYS A 191 -12.74 -4.54 -11.01
N ASN A 192 -11.54 -4.11 -11.40
CA ASN A 192 -10.41 -5.00 -11.65
C ASN A 192 -9.98 -5.71 -10.37
N ILE A 193 -9.86 -5.00 -9.25
CA ILE A 193 -9.56 -5.57 -7.93
C ILE A 193 -10.60 -6.61 -7.53
N ALA A 194 -11.90 -6.30 -7.69
CA ALA A 194 -12.97 -7.25 -7.38
C ALA A 194 -12.95 -8.48 -8.29
N ASN A 195 -12.62 -8.33 -9.59
CA ASN A 195 -12.45 -9.45 -10.51
C ASN A 195 -11.24 -10.31 -10.14
N GLU A 196 -10.10 -9.70 -9.84
CA GLU A 196 -8.90 -10.41 -9.40
C GLU A 196 -9.16 -11.16 -8.09
N TYR A 197 -9.81 -10.51 -7.12
CA TYR A 197 -10.19 -11.16 -5.86
C TYR A 197 -11.02 -12.42 -6.11
N HIS A 198 -12.05 -12.34 -6.95
CA HIS A 198 -12.89 -13.50 -7.30
C HIS A 198 -12.07 -14.63 -7.94
N GLN A 199 -11.14 -14.32 -8.84
CA GLN A 199 -10.29 -15.32 -9.50
C GLN A 199 -9.32 -16.00 -8.52
N TYR A 200 -8.66 -15.22 -7.66
CA TYR A 200 -7.72 -15.77 -6.68
C TYR A 200 -8.44 -16.47 -5.54
N HIS A 201 -9.57 -15.96 -5.11
CA HIS A 201 -10.42 -16.62 -4.11
C HIS A 201 -10.78 -18.05 -4.52
N LYS A 202 -11.25 -18.24 -5.75
CA LYS A 202 -11.57 -19.59 -6.27
C LYS A 202 -10.38 -20.56 -6.25
N ARG A 203 -9.17 -20.05 -6.39
CA ARG A 203 -7.95 -20.90 -6.38
C ARG A 203 -7.43 -21.18 -4.98
N LEU A 204 -7.57 -20.21 -4.09
CA LEU A 204 -7.02 -20.26 -2.74
C LEU A 204 -7.88 -21.05 -1.76
N PHE A 205 -9.18 -20.84 -1.80
CA PHE A 205 -10.11 -21.35 -0.77
C PHE A 205 -10.77 -22.69 -1.11
N VAL A 206 -10.56 -23.22 -2.33
CA VAL A 206 -11.11 -24.54 -2.74
C VAL A 206 -10.50 -25.70 -1.93
N ASN A 207 -9.28 -25.55 -1.43
CA ASN A 207 -8.54 -26.63 -0.74
C ASN A 207 -8.57 -26.51 0.80
N GLY A 208 -9.46 -25.69 1.38
CA GLY A 208 -9.58 -25.54 2.83
C GLY A 208 -8.36 -24.88 3.49
N THR A 209 -7.65 -24.02 2.77
CA THR A 209 -6.54 -23.21 3.32
C THR A 209 -7.11 -22.14 4.27
N GLU A 210 -6.56 -22.06 5.49
CA GLU A 210 -6.93 -21.05 6.48
C GLU A 210 -6.28 -19.69 6.19
N LEU A 211 -6.47 -19.16 4.97
CA LEU A 211 -5.97 -17.84 4.61
C LEU A 211 -7.00 -16.74 4.89
N SER A 212 -6.54 -15.54 5.23
CA SER A 212 -7.41 -14.41 5.51
C SER A 212 -7.90 -13.74 4.23
N HIS A 213 -9.22 -13.60 4.09
CA HIS A 213 -9.86 -12.87 2.99
C HIS A 213 -9.43 -11.40 2.93
N SER A 214 -9.29 -10.75 4.09
CA SER A 214 -8.83 -9.36 4.18
C SER A 214 -7.40 -9.20 3.69
N LYS A 215 -6.49 -10.12 4.03
CA LYS A 215 -5.12 -10.11 3.55
C LYS A 215 -5.02 -10.34 2.04
N LEU A 216 -5.81 -11.26 1.49
CA LEU A 216 -5.87 -11.47 0.05
C LEU A 216 -6.31 -10.20 -0.68
N LEU A 217 -7.40 -9.56 -0.22
CA LEU A 217 -7.86 -8.32 -0.83
C LEU A 217 -6.81 -7.21 -0.75
N ALA A 218 -6.18 -7.02 0.41
CA ALA A 218 -5.11 -6.03 0.59
C ALA A 218 -3.91 -6.29 -0.32
N MET A 219 -3.51 -7.55 -0.50
CA MET A 219 -2.42 -7.92 -1.43
C MET A 219 -2.76 -7.60 -2.88
N ILE A 220 -4.02 -7.78 -3.29
CA ILE A 220 -4.47 -7.44 -4.65
C ILE A 220 -4.50 -5.92 -4.83
N VAL A 221 -4.99 -5.17 -3.85
CA VAL A 221 -4.95 -3.70 -3.88
C VAL A 221 -3.50 -3.21 -3.96
N TYR A 222 -2.62 -3.71 -3.08
CA TYR A 222 -1.20 -3.38 -3.09
C TYR A 222 -0.54 -3.68 -4.45
N LYS A 223 -0.81 -4.84 -5.04
CA LYS A 223 -0.32 -5.22 -6.37
C LYS A 223 -0.73 -4.24 -7.45
N ASN A 224 -1.96 -3.76 -7.42
CA ASN A 224 -2.51 -2.86 -8.43
C ASN A 224 -1.96 -1.43 -8.30
N TYR A 225 -1.70 -0.95 -7.07
CA TYR A 225 -1.16 0.40 -6.83
C TYR A 225 0.36 0.48 -6.90
N TYR A 226 1.07 -0.61 -6.54
CA TYR A 226 2.53 -0.65 -6.48
C TYR A 226 3.08 -1.91 -7.14
N PRO A 227 2.88 -2.08 -8.47
CA PRO A 227 3.25 -3.30 -9.18
C PRO A 227 4.75 -3.59 -9.13
N ASP A 228 5.59 -2.56 -9.15
CA ASP A 228 7.05 -2.71 -9.09
C ASP A 228 7.52 -3.24 -7.72
N ASP A 229 6.99 -2.66 -6.63
CA ASP A 229 7.32 -3.10 -5.28
C ASP A 229 6.75 -4.50 -4.98
N PHE A 230 5.55 -4.80 -5.51
CA PHE A 230 4.97 -6.15 -5.44
C PHE A 230 5.82 -7.20 -6.17
N SER A 231 6.33 -6.89 -7.36
CA SER A 231 7.26 -7.76 -8.08
C SER A 231 8.58 -7.92 -7.34
N ALA A 232 9.09 -6.85 -6.75
CA ALA A 232 10.29 -6.86 -5.92
C ALA A 232 10.09 -7.70 -4.66
N LEU A 233 8.91 -7.64 -4.02
CA LEU A 233 8.55 -8.42 -2.84
C LEU A 233 8.63 -9.94 -3.10
N HIS A 234 8.23 -10.41 -4.28
CA HIS A 234 8.40 -11.80 -4.69
C HIS A 234 9.88 -12.23 -4.66
N ASN A 235 10.78 -11.36 -5.07
CA ASN A 235 12.23 -11.57 -5.08
C ASN A 235 12.92 -11.18 -3.75
N ARG A 236 12.17 -11.01 -2.67
CA ARG A 236 12.65 -10.58 -1.35
C ARG A 236 13.37 -9.23 -1.39
N ARG A 237 12.79 -8.30 -2.11
CA ARG A 237 13.27 -6.91 -2.26
C ARG A 237 12.08 -5.97 -2.15
N GLY A 238 12.36 -4.66 -2.16
CA GLY A 238 11.33 -3.63 -2.09
C GLY A 238 11.07 -3.13 -0.68
N LYS A 239 10.25 -2.10 -0.56
CA LYS A 239 9.99 -1.40 0.71
C LYS A 239 9.17 -2.26 1.67
N VAL A 240 8.15 -2.94 1.15
CA VAL A 240 7.32 -3.85 1.97
C VAL A 240 8.18 -5.00 2.50
N TYR A 241 9.04 -5.61 1.67
CA TYR A 241 9.94 -6.65 2.15
C TYR A 241 10.86 -6.16 3.27
N GLN A 242 11.43 -4.96 3.14
CA GLN A 242 12.28 -4.38 4.18
C GLN A 242 11.56 -4.24 5.53
N CYS A 243 10.23 -4.07 5.53
CA CYS A 243 9.45 -4.00 6.77
C CYS A 243 9.14 -5.37 7.36
N VAL A 244 8.80 -6.35 6.51
CA VAL A 244 8.35 -7.68 6.96
C VAL A 244 9.48 -8.69 7.10
N CYS A 245 10.72 -8.33 6.73
CA CYS A 245 11.87 -9.21 6.84
C CYS A 245 12.25 -9.46 8.31
N HIS A 246 12.89 -10.59 8.54
CA HIS A 246 13.27 -11.04 9.88
C HIS A 246 14.17 -10.05 10.62
N GLU A 247 15.10 -9.41 9.92
CA GLU A 247 16.05 -8.44 10.46
C GLU A 247 15.32 -7.22 11.02
N THR A 248 14.40 -6.64 10.26
CA THR A 248 13.62 -5.48 10.72
C THR A 248 12.70 -5.86 11.88
N LYS A 249 12.07 -7.04 11.83
CA LYS A 249 11.26 -7.53 12.94
C LYS A 249 12.10 -7.68 14.22
N GLN A 250 13.33 -8.18 14.13
CA GLN A 250 14.23 -8.26 15.29
C GLN A 250 14.54 -6.87 15.86
N GLU A 251 14.81 -5.86 15.00
CA GLU A 251 15.06 -4.50 15.47
C GLU A 251 13.82 -3.88 16.14
N LEU A 252 12.62 -4.09 15.58
CA LEU A 252 11.36 -3.67 16.20
C LEU A 252 11.13 -4.36 17.54
N THR A 253 11.43 -5.66 17.64
CA THR A 253 11.33 -6.43 18.90
C THR A 253 12.32 -5.90 19.94
N LYS A 254 13.56 -5.62 19.57
CA LYS A 254 14.57 -4.99 20.46
C LYS A 254 14.10 -3.62 20.95
N PHE A 255 13.54 -2.81 20.07
CA PHE A 255 13.00 -1.50 20.43
C PHE A 255 11.83 -1.62 21.43
N ALA A 256 10.91 -2.56 21.21
CA ALA A 256 9.83 -2.85 22.14
C ALA A 256 10.36 -3.29 23.51
N LEU A 257 11.39 -4.15 23.55
CA LEU A 257 12.05 -4.56 24.79
C LEU A 257 12.72 -3.39 25.51
N GLN A 258 13.31 -2.44 24.78
CA GLN A 258 13.86 -1.21 25.40
C GLN A 258 12.77 -0.36 26.04
N ILE A 259 11.61 -0.19 25.40
CA ILE A 259 10.46 0.50 26.00
C ILE A 259 9.99 -0.23 27.26
N LEU A 260 9.88 -1.54 27.19
CA LEU A 260 9.47 -2.36 28.34
C LEU A 260 10.46 -2.25 29.50
N ASN A 261 11.75 -2.28 29.22
CA ASN A 261 12.77 -2.12 30.24
C ASN A 261 12.71 -0.75 30.93
N LYS A 262 12.46 0.33 30.16
CA LYS A 262 12.22 1.66 30.75
C LYS A 262 11.02 1.66 31.68
N ARG A 263 9.90 1.03 31.30
CA ARG A 263 8.72 0.88 32.16
C ARG A 263 9.04 0.09 33.45
N LYS A 264 9.84 -0.99 33.36
CA LYS A 264 10.30 -1.76 34.53
C LYS A 264 11.17 -0.92 35.44
N GLU A 265 12.10 -0.14 34.92
CA GLU A 265 12.92 0.78 35.70
C GLU A 265 12.08 1.84 36.43
N GLU A 266 11.08 2.41 35.75
CA GLU A 266 10.13 3.33 36.37
C GLU A 266 9.33 2.66 37.49
N MET A 267 8.87 1.43 37.27
CA MET A 267 8.19 0.64 38.30
C MET A 267 9.10 0.36 39.51
N ALA A 268 10.35 -0.03 39.28
CA ALA A 268 11.32 -0.26 40.35
C ALA A 268 11.55 1.02 41.18
N LYS A 269 11.65 2.19 40.53
CA LYS A 269 11.75 3.49 41.20
C LYS A 269 10.51 3.81 42.04
N ARG A 270 9.30 3.54 41.48
CA ARG A 270 8.04 3.71 42.24
C ARG A 270 8.00 2.82 43.49
N ARG A 271 8.43 1.57 43.34
CA ARG A 271 8.50 0.62 44.46
C ARG A 271 9.50 1.06 45.53
N GLU A 272 10.70 1.47 45.12
CA GLU A 272 11.72 2.01 46.05
C GLU A 272 11.20 3.26 46.79
N THR A 273 10.52 4.16 46.08
CA THR A 273 9.92 5.35 46.68
C THR A 273 8.82 4.96 47.68
N LYS A 274 8.01 3.97 47.35
CA LYS A 274 6.99 3.45 48.26
C LYS A 274 7.58 2.83 49.50
N GLU A 275 8.58 1.99 49.39
CA GLU A 275 9.29 1.39 50.52
C GLU A 275 9.84 2.47 51.48
N ARG A 276 10.49 3.51 50.93
CA ARG A 276 11.01 4.63 51.73
C ARG A 276 9.92 5.39 52.48
N ASN A 277 8.70 5.49 51.93
CA ASN A 277 7.59 6.22 52.51
C ASN A 277 6.56 5.32 53.18
N ARG A 278 6.82 4.03 53.36
CA ARG A 278 5.87 3.01 53.82
C ARG A 278 5.19 3.35 55.16
N HIS A 279 5.88 4.07 56.04
CA HIS A 279 5.39 4.43 57.36
C HIS A 279 4.78 5.82 57.43
N LEU A 280 4.76 6.59 56.33
CA LEU A 280 4.21 7.94 56.28
C LEU A 280 2.77 7.92 55.84
N LYS A 281 1.93 8.69 56.54
CA LYS A 281 0.59 9.05 56.09
C LYS A 281 0.64 10.33 55.26
N ALA A 282 -0.35 10.57 54.38
CA ALA A 282 -0.42 11.77 53.53
C ALA A 282 -0.28 13.07 54.33
N GLY A 283 -0.92 13.17 55.52
CA GLY A 283 -0.77 14.31 56.40
C GLY A 283 0.64 14.49 56.95
N GLU A 284 1.35 13.40 57.31
CA GLU A 284 2.74 13.44 57.78
C GLU A 284 3.68 13.87 56.66
N LEU A 285 3.40 13.42 55.43
CA LEU A 285 4.15 13.89 54.26
C LEU A 285 3.98 15.39 54.08
N ARG A 286 2.73 15.94 54.13
CA ARG A 286 2.47 17.37 54.06
C ARG A 286 3.20 18.12 55.17
N MET A 287 3.24 17.57 56.41
CA MET A 287 3.96 18.15 57.54
C MET A 287 5.45 18.34 57.24
N ILE A 288 6.11 17.35 56.60
CA ILE A 288 7.51 17.47 56.22
C ILE A 288 7.75 18.66 55.32
N TYR A 289 6.87 18.86 54.31
CA TYR A 289 7.01 19.96 53.35
C TYR A 289 6.64 21.32 53.98
N VAL A 290 5.63 21.40 54.84
CA VAL A 290 5.33 22.61 55.60
C VAL A 290 6.49 22.99 56.49
N ASN A 291 7.14 22.01 57.17
CA ASN A 291 8.34 22.27 57.96
C ASN A 291 9.52 22.74 57.08
N GLY A 292 9.58 22.36 55.79
CA GLY A 292 10.51 22.91 54.82
C GLY A 292 10.34 24.42 54.64
N TYR A 293 9.11 24.94 54.60
CA TYR A 293 8.86 26.37 54.61
C TYR A 293 9.29 27.02 55.94
N VAL A 294 8.97 26.40 57.07
CA VAL A 294 9.39 26.91 58.40
C VAL A 294 10.90 27.05 58.47
N THR A 295 11.65 26.04 58.03
CA THR A 295 13.11 26.05 58.01
C THR A 295 13.68 27.10 57.07
N HIS A 296 13.02 27.34 55.93
CA HIS A 296 13.44 28.38 54.96
C HIS A 296 13.25 29.80 55.54
N ILE A 297 12.21 30.02 56.38
CA ILE A 297 11.87 31.31 56.97
C ILE A 297 12.61 31.58 58.30
N ASN A 298 13.55 30.71 58.72
CA ASN A 298 14.32 30.83 59.94
C ASN A 298 13.58 30.63 61.29
N GLY A 299 12.64 29.68 61.34
CA GLY A 299 12.27 29.00 62.58
C GLY A 299 11.25 29.64 63.52
N ASN A 300 11.03 30.95 63.47
CA ASN A 300 10.07 31.64 64.37
C ASN A 300 8.71 31.90 63.72
N LEU A 301 8.33 31.09 62.69
CA LEU A 301 7.09 31.22 61.97
C LEU A 301 5.90 30.83 62.86
N ILE A 302 4.89 31.72 62.93
CA ILE A 302 3.62 31.52 63.66
C ILE A 302 2.54 31.05 62.71
N SER A 303 2.33 31.82 61.62
CA SER A 303 1.26 31.56 60.66
C SER A 303 1.59 32.05 59.26
N ILE A 304 0.99 31.41 58.29
CA ILE A 304 1.10 31.75 56.87
C ILE A 304 -0.27 32.24 56.38
N LYS A 305 -0.29 33.27 55.56
CA LYS A 305 -1.51 33.79 54.93
C LYS A 305 -1.88 33.01 53.67
N ILE A 306 -3.06 32.39 53.73
CA ILE A 306 -3.70 31.67 52.63
C ILE A 306 -5.09 32.24 52.45
N ASN A 307 -5.47 32.71 51.24
CA ASN A 307 -6.79 33.27 50.96
C ASN A 307 -7.30 34.29 51.97
N ASP A 308 -6.50 35.33 52.21
CA ASP A 308 -6.76 36.43 53.16
C ASP A 308 -6.83 36.07 54.65
N ASN A 309 -6.70 34.82 55.03
CA ASN A 309 -6.65 34.38 56.41
C ASN A 309 -5.27 33.85 56.79
N TYR A 310 -4.89 34.01 58.08
CA TYR A 310 -3.65 33.47 58.61
C TYR A 310 -3.91 32.12 59.29
N TYR A 311 -3.20 31.10 58.82
CA TYR A 311 -3.31 29.73 59.33
C TYR A 311 -1.99 29.31 60.01
N GLU A 312 -2.10 28.65 61.13
CA GLU A 312 -0.97 27.99 61.77
C GLU A 312 -0.46 26.85 60.87
N THR A 313 0.83 26.56 60.95
CA THR A 313 1.46 25.46 60.21
C THR A 313 0.77 24.11 60.46
N SER A 314 0.27 23.92 61.71
CA SER A 314 -0.47 22.72 62.10
C SER A 314 -1.80 22.53 61.38
N ALA A 315 -2.49 23.62 61.04
CA ALA A 315 -3.73 23.60 60.27
C ALA A 315 -3.45 23.27 58.79
N ILE A 316 -2.38 23.88 58.23
CA ILE A 316 -2.07 23.76 56.80
C ILE A 316 -1.70 22.29 56.42
N TRP A 317 -0.91 21.58 57.25
CA TRP A 317 -0.57 20.21 56.86
C TRP A 317 -1.70 19.20 57.15
N LYS A 318 -2.62 19.49 58.04
CA LYS A 318 -3.80 18.66 58.29
C LYS A 318 -4.84 18.75 57.21
N ASP A 319 -4.97 19.94 56.59
CA ASP A 319 -5.92 20.23 55.54
C ASP A 319 -5.25 20.18 54.18
N GLU A 320 -5.81 19.35 53.29
CA GLU A 320 -5.26 19.11 51.96
C GLU A 320 -5.45 20.32 51.02
N ASP A 321 -6.61 21.00 51.14
CA ASP A 321 -6.93 22.15 50.30
C ASP A 321 -6.04 23.35 50.66
N LEU A 322 -5.84 23.61 51.96
CA LEU A 322 -4.92 24.66 52.43
C LEU A 322 -3.48 24.38 51.99
N PHE A 323 -3.05 23.12 52.04
CA PHE A 323 -1.70 22.76 51.58
C PHE A 323 -1.57 22.96 50.05
N ASN A 324 -2.56 22.52 49.25
CA ASN A 324 -2.55 22.67 47.82
C ASN A 324 -2.56 24.16 47.40
N GLU A 325 -3.26 25.02 48.12
CA GLU A 325 -3.23 26.47 47.88
C GLU A 325 -1.86 27.08 48.25
N LEU A 326 -1.21 26.61 49.34
CA LEU A 326 0.11 27.07 49.75
C LEU A 326 1.15 26.78 48.68
N ILE A 327 1.19 25.57 48.12
CA ILE A 327 2.21 25.18 47.17
C ILE A 327 2.11 25.87 45.80
N GLN A 328 0.96 26.47 45.46
CA GLN A 328 0.74 27.28 44.26
C GLN A 328 1.29 28.71 44.37
N LYS A 329 1.59 29.18 45.58
CA LYS A 329 2.02 30.56 45.81
C LYS A 329 3.53 30.70 45.63
N GLU A 330 3.95 31.67 44.81
CA GLU A 330 5.35 32.05 44.66
C GLU A 330 5.79 33.12 45.69
N ARG A 331 4.84 33.86 46.25
CA ARG A 331 5.07 34.87 47.30
C ARG A 331 4.19 34.56 48.47
N ILE A 332 4.82 34.40 49.66
CA ILE A 332 4.18 34.02 50.90
C ILE A 332 4.27 35.20 51.87
N GLU A 333 3.15 35.58 52.44
CA GLU A 333 3.03 36.51 53.56
C GLU A 333 2.87 35.69 54.84
N TYR A 334 3.67 35.99 55.85
CA TYR A 334 3.70 35.21 57.07
C TYR A 334 3.91 36.08 58.33
N LYS A 335 3.44 35.59 59.50
CA LYS A 335 3.69 36.15 60.80
C LYS A 335 4.76 35.35 61.55
N TYR A 336 5.72 36.03 62.13
CA TYR A 336 6.78 35.43 62.92
C TYR A 336 6.99 36.18 64.24
N PHE A 337 7.53 35.48 65.26
CA PHE A 337 7.85 36.06 66.54
C PHE A 337 9.33 36.44 66.57
N ASN A 338 9.59 37.70 66.96
CA ASN A 338 10.97 38.16 67.15
C ASN A 338 11.08 38.84 68.51
N SER A 339 11.69 38.19 69.42
CA SER A 339 12.11 38.54 70.80
C SER A 339 11.05 39.25 71.67
N TYR A 340 10.18 40.13 71.11
CA TYR A 340 9.24 40.92 71.90
C TYR A 340 7.84 41.10 71.27
N SER A 341 7.72 40.85 69.95
CA SER A 341 6.46 41.11 69.23
C SER A 341 6.28 40.20 67.98
N ILE A 342 5.03 40.16 67.50
CA ILE A 342 4.66 39.46 66.26
C ILE A 342 4.78 40.44 65.08
N TYR A 343 5.55 40.08 64.09
CA TYR A 343 5.77 40.87 62.87
C TYR A 343 5.20 40.13 61.67
N THR A 344 4.79 40.91 60.66
CA THR A 344 4.38 40.39 59.36
C THR A 344 5.51 40.62 58.34
N SER A 345 5.86 39.64 57.54
CA SER A 345 6.88 39.73 56.51
C SER A 345 6.45 38.93 55.27
N HIS A 346 7.18 39.11 54.20
CA HIS A 346 6.96 38.40 52.94
C HIS A 346 8.25 37.71 52.49
N THR A 347 8.12 36.57 51.82
CA THR A 347 9.22 35.91 51.16
C THR A 347 8.78 35.37 49.79
N ASN A 348 9.70 35.36 48.84
CA ASN A 348 9.47 34.70 47.56
C ASN A 348 10.10 33.29 47.67
N ILE A 349 9.27 32.29 47.53
CA ILE A 349 9.70 30.91 47.61
C ILE A 349 8.85 30.04 46.71
N ARG A 350 9.48 29.27 45.84
CA ARG A 350 8.78 28.30 45.02
C ARG A 350 8.77 26.93 45.70
N PHE A 351 7.65 26.26 45.61
CA PHE A 351 7.51 24.91 46.18
C PHE A 351 8.58 23.95 45.66
N SER A 352 8.96 24.06 44.36
CA SER A 352 10.02 23.28 43.74
C SER A 352 11.40 23.43 44.44
N GLU A 353 11.66 24.56 45.09
CA GLU A 353 12.89 24.78 45.86
C GLU A 353 12.84 24.03 47.21
N ILE A 354 11.69 24.01 47.84
CA ILE A 354 11.44 23.21 49.03
C ILE A 354 11.53 21.72 48.71
N GLU A 355 10.94 21.28 47.62
CA GLU A 355 11.02 19.88 47.16
C GLU A 355 12.47 19.44 47.01
N LYS A 356 13.29 20.19 46.30
CA LYS A 356 14.71 19.87 46.06
C LYS A 356 15.55 19.82 47.35
N LYS A 357 15.21 20.66 48.34
CA LYS A 357 15.90 20.65 49.63
C LYS A 357 15.53 19.42 50.46
N ILE A 358 14.26 18.98 50.40
CA ILE A 358 13.77 17.83 51.17
C ILE A 358 14.19 16.51 50.54
N ASP A 359 13.93 16.37 49.24
CA ASP A 359 14.33 15.19 48.46
C ASP A 359 14.67 15.63 47.00
N PRO A 360 15.97 15.65 46.65
CA PRO A 360 16.38 16.03 45.30
C PRO A 360 16.03 15.01 44.23
N LYS A 361 15.63 13.77 44.60
CA LYS A 361 15.38 12.65 43.70
C LYS A 361 13.89 12.47 43.36
N THR A 362 13.00 12.80 44.32
CA THR A 362 11.55 12.54 44.18
C THR A 362 10.70 13.74 44.57
N SER A 363 9.73 14.10 43.74
CA SER A 363 8.79 15.18 44.02
C SER A 363 7.74 14.80 45.07
N TYR A 364 7.10 15.79 45.67
CA TYR A 364 5.95 15.59 46.56
C TYR A 364 4.86 14.73 45.93
N ALA A 365 4.50 15.01 44.69
CA ALA A 365 3.48 14.27 43.94
C ALA A 365 3.84 12.78 43.80
N GLN A 366 5.11 12.47 43.48
CA GLN A 366 5.59 11.09 43.37
C GLN A 366 5.56 10.37 44.74
N ARG A 367 5.93 11.05 45.80
CA ARG A 367 5.88 10.49 47.17
C ARG A 367 4.45 10.28 47.64
N LEU A 368 3.56 11.20 47.36
CA LEU A 368 2.12 11.09 47.69
C LEU A 368 1.47 9.92 46.93
N ALA A 369 1.73 9.82 45.60
CA ALA A 369 1.27 8.71 44.78
C ALA A 369 1.80 7.34 45.32
N ALA A 370 3.05 7.29 45.74
CA ALA A 370 3.65 6.09 46.32
C ALA A 370 2.95 5.64 47.63
N ILE A 371 2.54 6.58 48.47
CA ILE A 371 1.81 6.30 49.71
C ILE A 371 0.37 5.84 49.43
N THR A 372 -0.30 6.45 48.45
CA THR A 372 -1.71 6.19 48.13
C THR A 372 -1.93 4.93 47.30
N THR A 373 -0.94 4.50 46.49
CA THR A 373 -1.04 3.31 45.64
C THR A 373 -1.04 2.02 46.50
N LYS A 374 -1.97 1.09 46.20
CA LYS A 374 -2.06 -0.19 46.91
C LYS A 374 -0.94 -1.15 46.49
N ASP A 375 -0.43 -1.97 47.41
CA ASP A 375 0.62 -2.97 47.12
C ASP A 375 0.16 -3.99 46.08
N LYS A 376 -1.12 -4.37 46.12
CA LYS A 376 -1.70 -5.33 45.16
C LYS A 376 -1.68 -4.81 43.71
N ASP A 377 -1.87 -3.51 43.54
CA ASP A 377 -1.90 -2.90 42.18
C ASP A 377 -0.50 -2.88 41.54
N LEU A 378 0.53 -2.55 42.36
CA LEU A 378 1.92 -2.58 41.90
C LEU A 378 2.41 -4.01 41.58
N ALA A 379 2.04 -4.97 42.40
CA ALA A 379 2.40 -6.38 42.19
C ALA A 379 1.74 -6.92 40.91
N ARG A 380 0.48 -6.55 40.64
CA ARG A 380 -0.23 -6.93 39.44
C ARG A 380 0.41 -6.32 38.18
N GLU A 381 0.74 -5.05 38.22
CA GLU A 381 1.40 -4.35 37.09
C GLU A 381 2.78 -4.97 36.80
N GLU A 382 3.55 -5.31 37.83
CA GLU A 382 4.84 -6.00 37.69
C GLU A 382 4.69 -7.39 37.04
N GLU A 383 3.67 -8.14 37.45
CA GLU A 383 3.38 -9.46 36.87
C GLU A 383 2.94 -9.34 35.39
N GLU A 384 2.13 -8.35 35.07
CA GLU A 384 1.71 -8.07 33.67
C GLU A 384 2.92 -7.72 32.80
N LEU A 385 3.83 -6.85 33.26
CA LEU A 385 5.07 -6.51 32.56
C LEU A 385 5.99 -7.73 32.34
N LYS A 386 6.07 -8.63 33.28
CA LYS A 386 6.82 -9.88 33.11
C LYS A 386 6.19 -10.80 32.08
N LYS A 387 4.86 -10.92 32.08
CA LYS A 387 4.12 -11.70 31.07
C LYS A 387 4.29 -11.11 29.68
N GLU A 388 4.26 -9.78 29.57
CA GLU A 388 4.48 -9.07 28.31
C GLU A 388 5.89 -9.32 27.75
N GLU A 389 6.93 -9.30 28.59
CA GLU A 389 8.30 -9.60 28.19
C GLU A 389 8.48 -11.00 27.60
N TYR A 390 7.86 -12.02 28.22
CA TYR A 390 7.90 -13.39 27.68
C TYR A 390 7.23 -13.51 26.31
N ARG A 391 6.17 -12.73 26.07
CA ARG A 391 5.39 -12.80 24.84
C ARG A 391 5.97 -11.98 23.70
N ILE A 392 6.75 -10.94 23.99
CA ILE A 392 7.18 -9.96 22.99
C ILE A 392 7.97 -10.59 21.83
N ASN A 393 8.73 -11.64 22.07
CA ASN A 393 9.48 -12.37 21.05
C ASN A 393 8.56 -13.16 20.09
N SER A 394 7.33 -13.47 20.50
CA SER A 394 6.33 -14.18 19.70
C SER A 394 5.34 -13.25 19.00
N PHE A 395 5.43 -11.94 19.24
CA PHE A 395 4.51 -10.98 18.62
C PHE A 395 4.68 -10.92 17.11
N SER A 396 3.55 -10.88 16.40
CA SER A 396 3.52 -10.49 15.00
C SER A 396 3.82 -9.00 14.83
N LEU A 397 4.15 -8.56 13.63
CA LEU A 397 4.30 -7.13 13.32
C LEU A 397 3.08 -6.33 13.76
N LYS A 398 1.88 -6.80 13.43
CA LYS A 398 0.61 -6.18 13.87
C LYS A 398 0.58 -5.95 15.39
N GLN A 399 0.93 -6.96 16.19
CA GLN A 399 0.90 -6.87 17.64
C GLN A 399 1.94 -5.86 18.16
N LEU A 400 3.13 -5.82 17.55
CA LEU A 400 4.16 -4.84 17.87
C LEU A 400 3.66 -3.40 17.60
N PHE A 401 3.05 -3.15 16.45
CA PHE A 401 2.51 -1.82 16.12
C PHE A 401 1.31 -1.41 16.98
N MET A 402 0.48 -2.35 17.41
CA MET A 402 -0.67 -2.07 18.28
C MET A 402 -0.28 -1.75 19.72
N GLN A 403 0.76 -2.39 20.26
CA GLN A 403 1.11 -2.28 21.68
C GLN A 403 2.22 -1.25 21.95
N PHE A 404 3.06 -0.96 20.95
CA PHE A 404 4.21 -0.07 21.08
C PHE A 404 4.20 1.04 20.04
N LYS A 405 4.76 2.20 20.38
CA LYS A 405 4.91 3.34 19.46
C LYS A 405 6.06 3.13 18.47
N MET A 406 5.91 2.18 17.55
CA MET A 406 6.95 1.80 16.59
C MET A 406 7.36 2.92 15.63
N ASN A 407 6.59 4.02 15.54
CA ASN A 407 6.95 5.22 14.77
C ASN A 407 8.27 5.85 15.21
N GLU A 408 8.68 5.63 16.44
CA GLU A 408 9.93 6.16 17.02
C GLU A 408 11.13 5.24 16.74
N CYS A 409 10.92 4.06 16.18
CA CYS A 409 11.99 3.13 15.84
C CYS A 409 12.71 3.58 14.56
N GLU A 410 14.02 3.87 14.65
CA GLU A 410 14.83 4.33 13.51
C GLU A 410 14.83 3.34 12.34
N ALA A 411 14.85 2.04 12.61
CA ALA A 411 14.85 1.01 11.58
C ALA A 411 13.61 1.11 10.69
N PHE A 412 12.45 1.40 11.30
CA PHE A 412 11.20 1.57 10.56
C PHE A 412 11.13 2.93 9.83
N GLN A 413 11.58 4.02 10.47
CA GLN A 413 11.56 5.35 9.87
C GLN A 413 12.40 5.45 8.58
N LYS A 414 13.49 4.70 8.50
CA LYS A 414 14.40 4.68 7.33
C LYS A 414 13.74 4.14 6.06
N ILE A 415 12.69 3.31 6.17
CA ILE A 415 12.08 2.63 5.03
C ILE A 415 11.19 3.57 4.20
N LYS A 416 10.63 4.63 4.78
CA LYS A 416 9.78 5.64 4.12
C LYS A 416 8.67 5.01 3.26
N LEU A 417 7.74 4.33 3.91
CA LEU A 417 6.59 3.72 3.26
C LEU A 417 5.60 4.76 2.71
N ALA A 418 4.91 4.40 1.63
CA ALA A 418 3.72 5.12 1.20
C ALA A 418 2.57 4.91 2.22
N PRO A 419 1.64 5.87 2.38
CA PRO A 419 0.57 5.79 3.39
C PRO A 419 -0.24 4.48 3.37
N MET A 420 -0.57 3.96 2.20
CA MET A 420 -1.28 2.70 2.04
C MET A 420 -0.45 1.51 2.54
N MET A 421 0.82 1.43 2.17
CA MET A 421 1.72 0.36 2.61
C MET A 421 1.89 0.40 4.14
N ASP A 422 2.06 1.59 4.70
CA ASP A 422 2.21 1.80 6.14
C ASP A 422 0.96 1.32 6.89
N LEU A 423 -0.24 1.71 6.43
CA LEU A 423 -1.49 1.24 7.02
C LEU A 423 -1.62 -0.28 6.94
N PHE A 424 -1.33 -0.87 5.78
CA PHE A 424 -1.51 -2.31 5.56
C PHE A 424 -0.58 -3.15 6.44
N ILE A 425 0.65 -2.69 6.68
CA ILE A 425 1.59 -3.35 7.58
C ILE A 425 1.15 -3.22 9.04
N ARG A 426 0.76 -2.02 9.48
CA ARG A 426 0.31 -1.77 10.87
C ARG A 426 -0.96 -2.53 11.23
N ARG A 427 -1.89 -2.63 10.30
CA ARG A 427 -3.13 -3.39 10.47
C ARG A 427 -2.93 -4.90 10.32
N GLY A 428 -1.76 -5.32 9.81
CA GLY A 428 -1.41 -6.72 9.58
C GLY A 428 -2.15 -7.32 8.38
N TYR A 429 -2.52 -6.48 7.40
CA TYR A 429 -3.03 -6.96 6.11
C TYR A 429 -1.88 -7.47 5.24
N ILE A 430 -0.69 -6.91 5.41
CA ILE A 430 0.57 -7.46 4.88
C ILE A 430 1.47 -7.72 6.08
N ASP A 431 1.82 -8.97 6.29
CA ASP A 431 2.54 -9.45 7.46
C ASP A 431 3.63 -10.44 7.04
N GLU A 432 4.26 -11.12 8.00
CA GLU A 432 5.32 -12.12 7.77
C GLU A 432 4.87 -13.27 6.87
N ASP A 433 3.58 -13.57 6.83
CA ASP A 433 2.95 -14.59 6.00
C ASP A 433 2.67 -14.14 4.54
N TYR A 434 3.13 -12.95 4.14
CA TYR A 434 2.90 -12.38 2.81
C TYR A 434 3.23 -13.36 1.67
N TYR A 435 4.23 -14.22 1.87
CA TYR A 435 4.69 -15.14 0.85
C TYR A 435 3.61 -16.18 0.49
N ASP A 436 2.77 -16.57 1.43
CA ASP A 436 1.68 -17.51 1.19
C ASP A 436 0.65 -16.95 0.22
N TYR A 437 0.42 -15.64 0.27
CA TYR A 437 -0.45 -14.94 -0.69
C TYR A 437 0.23 -14.70 -2.02
N ILE A 438 1.48 -14.20 -2.04
CA ILE A 438 2.21 -13.90 -3.28
C ILE A 438 2.43 -15.14 -4.13
N SER A 439 2.70 -16.27 -3.52
CA SER A 439 2.98 -17.51 -4.21
C SER A 439 1.86 -17.95 -5.19
N TYR A 440 0.65 -17.43 -5.03
CA TYR A 440 -0.48 -17.73 -5.92
C TYR A 440 -0.55 -16.80 -7.14
N PHE A 441 0.09 -15.65 -7.10
CA PHE A 441 0.17 -14.75 -8.26
C PHE A 441 1.21 -15.20 -9.28
N TYR A 442 2.12 -16.09 -8.89
CA TYR A 442 3.16 -16.63 -9.76
C TYR A 442 2.97 -18.14 -9.95
N PRO A 443 2.91 -18.62 -11.19
CA PRO A 443 2.78 -20.05 -11.45
C PRO A 443 4.02 -20.81 -10.95
N ASN A 444 3.81 -22.04 -10.45
CA ASN A 444 4.85 -22.96 -9.94
C ASN A 444 5.61 -22.51 -8.69
N THR A 445 5.15 -21.53 -7.96
CA THR A 445 5.70 -21.20 -6.64
C THR A 445 5.07 -22.07 -5.56
N ILE A 446 5.87 -22.42 -4.56
CA ILE A 446 5.43 -23.15 -3.35
C ILE A 446 5.26 -22.17 -2.18
N SER A 447 4.45 -22.52 -1.19
CA SER A 447 4.29 -21.74 0.03
C SER A 447 5.60 -21.70 0.84
N GLN A 448 5.70 -20.81 1.83
CA GLN A 448 6.87 -20.78 2.71
C GLN A 448 6.95 -22.06 3.54
N ASN A 449 5.81 -22.58 4.00
CA ASN A 449 5.72 -23.85 4.70
C ASN A 449 6.21 -25.01 3.83
N ASP A 450 5.70 -25.12 2.61
CA ASP A 450 6.13 -26.12 1.64
C ASP A 450 7.64 -26.03 1.34
N ARG A 451 8.16 -24.81 1.29
CA ARG A 451 9.59 -24.59 1.04
C ARG A 451 10.46 -25.11 2.18
N LEU A 452 10.05 -24.83 3.43
CA LEU A 452 10.76 -25.33 4.63
C LEU A 452 10.73 -26.86 4.66
N LEU A 453 9.55 -27.43 4.39
CA LEU A 453 9.36 -28.88 4.32
C LEU A 453 10.21 -29.50 3.21
N LEU A 454 10.23 -28.88 2.03
CA LEU A 454 11.08 -29.32 0.90
C LEU A 454 12.58 -29.29 1.24
N ILE A 455 13.03 -28.24 1.94
CA ILE A 455 14.41 -28.13 2.40
C ILE A 455 14.71 -29.22 3.44
N ALA A 456 13.81 -29.46 4.41
CA ALA A 456 13.97 -30.52 5.39
C ALA A 456 14.12 -31.88 4.71
N MET A 457 13.25 -32.22 3.76
CA MET A 457 13.34 -33.46 2.98
C MET A 457 14.62 -33.56 2.15
N LYS A 458 15.08 -32.46 1.54
CA LYS A 458 16.35 -32.41 0.79
C LYS A 458 17.59 -32.58 1.67
N LEU A 459 17.50 -32.20 2.93
CA LEU A 459 18.58 -32.33 3.94
C LEU A 459 18.47 -33.61 4.76
N ASP A 460 17.60 -34.53 4.35
CA ASP A 460 17.33 -35.80 5.05
C ASP A 460 16.91 -35.65 6.52
N LYS A 461 16.19 -34.55 6.81
CA LYS A 461 15.56 -34.33 8.12
C LYS A 461 14.14 -34.82 8.03
N SER A 462 13.73 -35.75 8.89
CA SER A 462 12.38 -36.28 8.93
C SER A 462 11.43 -35.27 9.58
N PRO A 463 10.52 -34.63 8.80
CA PRO A 463 9.45 -33.80 9.36
C PRO A 463 8.38 -34.68 10.03
N GLU A 464 7.41 -34.06 10.68
CA GLU A 464 6.23 -34.77 11.17
C GLU A 464 5.45 -35.40 9.99
N TYR A 465 4.99 -36.62 10.17
CA TYR A 465 4.30 -37.38 9.10
C TYR A 465 3.01 -36.69 8.59
N ASN A 466 2.35 -35.93 9.45
CA ASN A 466 1.14 -35.16 9.12
C ASN A 466 1.41 -33.71 8.75
N ALA A 467 2.67 -33.32 8.59
CA ALA A 467 3.02 -31.98 8.15
C ALA A 467 2.23 -31.60 6.88
N LYS A 468 1.46 -30.53 6.95
CA LYS A 468 0.56 -30.10 5.87
C LYS A 468 1.37 -29.56 4.70
N ILE A 469 1.05 -30.01 3.49
CA ILE A 469 1.59 -29.50 2.24
C ILE A 469 0.49 -28.66 1.58
N ASP A 470 0.74 -27.35 1.42
CA ASP A 470 -0.26 -26.41 0.91
C ASP A 470 -0.45 -26.54 -0.60
N LYS A 471 0.64 -26.69 -1.35
CA LYS A 471 0.65 -26.78 -2.82
C LYS A 471 1.29 -28.09 -3.31
N ILE A 472 0.60 -29.19 -3.05
CA ILE A 472 1.12 -30.54 -3.25
C ILE A 472 1.66 -30.78 -4.68
N GLN A 473 0.97 -30.30 -5.73
CA GLN A 473 1.43 -30.45 -7.12
C GLN A 473 2.78 -29.78 -7.37
N SER A 474 2.90 -28.50 -6.97
CA SER A 474 4.14 -27.73 -7.13
C SER A 474 5.24 -28.26 -6.23
N PHE A 475 4.89 -28.79 -5.05
CA PHE A 475 5.80 -29.45 -4.13
C PHE A 475 6.41 -30.73 -4.75
N VAL A 476 5.57 -31.62 -5.26
CA VAL A 476 5.99 -32.87 -5.92
C VAL A 476 6.83 -32.59 -7.14
N ALA A 477 6.48 -31.56 -7.94
CA ALA A 477 7.29 -31.15 -9.10
C ALA A 477 8.71 -30.68 -8.72
N GLN A 478 8.90 -30.10 -7.52
CA GLN A 478 10.18 -29.58 -7.03
C GLN A 478 10.94 -30.57 -6.13
N LEU A 479 10.27 -31.66 -5.68
CA LEU A 479 10.90 -32.69 -4.87
C LEU A 479 11.76 -33.59 -5.79
N PRO A 480 13.08 -33.62 -5.59
CA PRO A 480 13.96 -34.40 -6.46
C PRO A 480 13.79 -35.89 -6.18
N THR A 481 14.03 -36.72 -7.21
CA THR A 481 13.89 -38.19 -7.14
C THR A 481 14.73 -38.83 -6.03
N TYR A 482 15.91 -38.27 -5.75
CA TYR A 482 16.77 -38.81 -4.69
C TYR A 482 16.16 -38.68 -3.29
N ALA A 483 15.29 -37.68 -3.07
CA ALA A 483 14.62 -37.49 -1.75
C ALA A 483 13.71 -38.68 -1.41
N TYR A 484 13.17 -39.38 -2.42
CA TYR A 484 12.35 -40.57 -2.20
C TYR A 484 13.15 -41.80 -1.72
N LEU A 485 14.47 -41.71 -1.70
CA LEU A 485 15.35 -42.76 -1.16
C LEU A 485 15.54 -42.65 0.35
N SER A 486 15.01 -41.58 0.99
CA SER A 486 15.13 -41.28 2.41
C SER A 486 13.78 -41.40 3.13
N ASP A 487 13.83 -41.67 4.45
CA ASP A 487 12.64 -41.66 5.31
C ASP A 487 12.06 -40.25 5.52
N SER A 488 12.81 -39.21 5.19
CA SER A 488 12.33 -37.81 5.24
C SER A 488 11.14 -37.52 4.34
N VAL A 489 10.90 -38.37 3.32
CA VAL A 489 9.77 -38.24 2.40
C VAL A 489 8.45 -38.76 2.97
N LEU A 490 8.50 -39.50 4.08
CA LEU A 490 7.30 -40.10 4.70
C LEU A 490 6.36 -39.01 5.22
N ASN A 491 5.36 -38.68 4.40
CA ASN A 491 4.35 -37.68 4.70
C ASN A 491 2.97 -38.16 4.19
N ILE A 492 1.94 -38.04 5.03
CA ILE A 492 0.57 -38.52 4.77
C ILE A 492 -0.02 -37.83 3.55
N ASN A 493 0.11 -36.49 3.44
CA ASN A 493 -0.44 -35.75 2.31
C ASN A 493 0.24 -36.11 0.99
N LEU A 494 1.55 -36.39 1.04
CA LEU A 494 2.32 -36.79 -0.13
C LEU A 494 1.88 -38.19 -0.61
N LEU A 495 1.70 -39.14 0.29
CA LEU A 495 1.22 -40.49 -0.05
C LEU A 495 -0.19 -40.45 -0.62
N ASP A 496 -1.10 -39.71 -0.02
CA ASP A 496 -2.46 -39.52 -0.53
C ASP A 496 -2.49 -38.93 -1.95
N TYR A 497 -1.63 -37.93 -2.20
CA TYR A 497 -1.54 -37.32 -3.51
C TYR A 497 -0.98 -38.29 -4.56
N LEU A 498 0.12 -38.97 -4.28
CA LEU A 498 0.75 -39.93 -5.18
C LEU A 498 -0.17 -41.11 -5.46
N GLY A 499 -0.86 -41.63 -4.43
CA GLY A 499 -1.86 -42.71 -4.56
C GLY A 499 -3.05 -42.32 -5.43
N LYS A 500 -3.48 -41.06 -5.39
CA LYS A 500 -4.55 -40.54 -6.24
C LYS A 500 -4.11 -40.30 -7.69
N HIS A 501 -2.84 -39.99 -7.93
CA HIS A 501 -2.31 -39.60 -9.23
C HIS A 501 -1.31 -40.62 -9.79
N THR A 502 -1.48 -41.89 -9.50
CA THR A 502 -0.60 -43.00 -9.94
C THR A 502 -0.40 -43.04 -11.45
N ASN A 503 -1.36 -42.55 -12.24
CA ASN A 503 -1.24 -42.50 -13.71
C ASN A 503 -0.19 -41.48 -14.19
N ILE A 504 0.04 -40.41 -13.44
CA ILE A 504 0.96 -39.31 -13.80
C ILE A 504 2.27 -39.46 -13.04
N GLU A 505 2.21 -39.79 -11.76
CA GLU A 505 3.35 -39.80 -10.81
C GLU A 505 3.79 -41.22 -10.46
N ARG A 506 3.64 -42.17 -11.40
CA ARG A 506 3.87 -43.60 -11.18
C ARG A 506 5.26 -43.91 -10.63
N GLU A 507 6.30 -43.32 -11.20
CA GLU A 507 7.69 -43.53 -10.78
C GLU A 507 7.89 -43.09 -9.32
N ARG A 508 7.44 -41.89 -8.97
CA ARG A 508 7.52 -41.34 -7.60
C ARG A 508 6.73 -42.16 -6.60
N PHE A 509 5.54 -42.62 -7.01
CA PHE A 509 4.72 -43.49 -6.18
C PHE A 509 5.42 -44.82 -5.90
N LEU A 510 6.01 -45.47 -6.91
CA LEU A 510 6.74 -46.72 -6.71
C LEU A 510 7.98 -46.54 -5.83
N LEU A 511 8.74 -45.45 -5.98
CA LEU A 511 9.85 -45.13 -5.10
C LEU A 511 9.40 -44.91 -3.64
N PHE A 512 8.29 -44.24 -3.45
CA PHE A 512 7.70 -44.05 -2.12
C PHE A 512 7.28 -45.40 -1.51
N MET A 513 6.62 -46.28 -2.28
CA MET A 513 6.19 -47.61 -1.85
C MET A 513 7.39 -48.53 -1.56
N ALA A 514 8.40 -48.54 -2.40
CA ALA A 514 9.64 -49.28 -2.16
C ALA A 514 10.32 -48.87 -0.84
N ARG A 515 10.14 -47.60 -0.44
CA ARG A 515 10.64 -47.13 0.85
C ARG A 515 9.83 -47.71 2.02
N LEU A 516 8.53 -47.97 1.86
CA LEU A 516 7.66 -48.58 2.87
C LEU A 516 7.89 -50.11 3.03
N GLU A 517 8.48 -50.80 2.07
CA GLU A 517 8.72 -52.25 2.11
C GLU A 517 9.73 -52.70 3.19
N GLN A 518 10.51 -51.80 3.79
CA GLN A 518 11.43 -52.11 4.89
C GLN A 518 10.70 -52.00 6.25
N PRO A 519 10.38 -53.13 6.93
CA PRO A 519 9.19 -53.16 7.78
C PRO A 519 9.34 -52.59 9.21
N VAL A 520 10.52 -52.53 9.80
CA VAL A 520 10.62 -52.34 11.26
C VAL A 520 10.57 -50.86 11.68
N ALA A 521 11.09 -49.94 10.87
CA ALA A 521 11.18 -48.50 11.26
C ALA A 521 9.94 -47.66 10.89
N LYS A 522 8.92 -48.25 10.24
CA LYS A 522 7.82 -47.49 9.60
C LYS A 522 6.43 -47.83 10.08
N MET A 523 6.33 -48.68 11.08
CA MET A 523 5.04 -49.03 11.70
C MET A 523 4.33 -47.80 12.28
N ASP A 524 5.10 -46.84 12.80
CA ASP A 524 4.55 -45.60 13.34
C ASP A 524 3.91 -44.73 12.24
N PHE A 525 4.60 -44.60 11.08
CA PHE A 525 4.04 -43.89 9.93
C PHE A 525 2.76 -44.57 9.41
N LEU A 526 2.78 -45.89 9.26
CA LEU A 526 1.63 -46.65 8.77
C LEU A 526 0.47 -46.58 9.76
N ALA A 527 0.73 -46.66 11.05
CA ALA A 527 -0.29 -46.52 12.10
C ALA A 527 -0.92 -45.09 12.09
N GLN A 528 -0.10 -44.08 11.87
CA GLN A 528 -0.60 -42.70 11.77
C GLN A 528 -1.34 -42.48 10.45
N TYR A 529 -0.85 -43.01 9.32
CA TYR A 529 -1.53 -42.96 8.04
C TYR A 529 -2.90 -43.63 8.07
N TYR A 530 -3.01 -44.77 8.75
CA TYR A 530 -4.29 -45.46 8.96
C TYR A 530 -5.32 -44.62 9.71
N LYS A 531 -4.88 -43.80 10.67
CA LYS A 531 -5.74 -42.91 11.45
C LYS A 531 -6.14 -41.62 10.75
N GLU A 532 -5.21 -41.02 10.03
CA GLU A 532 -5.31 -39.65 9.52
C GLU A 532 -5.34 -39.57 7.99
N GLY A 533 -4.94 -40.62 7.26
CA GLY A 533 -4.92 -40.66 5.80
C GLY A 533 -6.31 -40.57 5.21
N LYS A 534 -6.47 -39.81 4.14
CA LYS A 534 -7.75 -39.59 3.48
C LYS A 534 -7.96 -40.60 2.37
N GLN A 535 -9.19 -41.12 2.23
CA GLN A 535 -9.88 -41.77 1.10
C GLN A 535 -9.10 -42.64 0.07
N ASN A 536 -7.77 -42.54 -0.07
CA ASN A 536 -6.98 -43.37 -0.98
C ASN A 536 -6.46 -44.66 -0.35
N TYR A 537 -6.94 -44.96 0.82
CA TYR A 537 -6.66 -46.17 1.57
C TYR A 537 -6.90 -47.46 0.74
N ASN A 538 -7.97 -47.49 -0.05
CA ASN A 538 -8.27 -48.63 -0.91
C ASN A 538 -7.23 -48.82 -2.03
N VAL A 539 -6.69 -47.74 -2.58
CA VAL A 539 -5.62 -47.82 -3.58
C VAL A 539 -4.32 -48.29 -2.95
N PHE A 540 -4.01 -47.83 -1.74
CA PHE A 540 -2.85 -48.29 -0.98
C PHE A 540 -2.89 -49.78 -0.64
N LEU A 541 -4.05 -50.30 -0.26
CA LEU A 541 -4.19 -51.74 0.04
C LEU A 541 -4.29 -52.65 -1.20
N SER A 542 -4.62 -52.08 -2.35
CA SER A 542 -4.71 -52.85 -3.63
C SER A 542 -3.39 -52.91 -4.39
N THR A 543 -2.44 -52.04 -4.04
CA THR A 543 -1.08 -52.03 -4.58
C THR A 543 -0.09 -52.72 -3.66
#